data_ada97c9724e340341867af0dc8a9514c
#
_entry.id   ada97c9724e340341867af0dc8a9514c
#
_cell.length_a   1.000
_cell.length_b   1.000
_cell.length_c   1.000
_cell.angle_alpha   90.00
_cell.angle_beta   90.00
_cell.angle_gamma   90.00
#
_symmetry.space_group_name_H-M   'P 1'
#
loop_
_entity.id
_entity.type
_entity.pdbx_description
1 polymer ?
#
loop_
_entity_poly.entity_id
_entity_poly.type
_entity_poly.pdbx_seq_one_letter_code
_entity_poly.pdbx_strand_id
1 'polypeptide(L)'
;MNNLLNKINSNKAAAEVAAKYGQPILIPTICPICKMPVTITKKYNTEVLMCTNPNCGAKIEGKLLHFIGAHGLDIESMSTATVRDLIKLGWLTKMSDIFNLKNHRTEWINLKGYGEGSVDKILEGIPTSLELWKVIASAGIPNVEKQTAILLADEFKTWDAFRQAIVNKYDFTKLNGIGCTTASVIANFDYSEIDDVMKYITIKETIIGGKLDNMSFCITGSLHNFSNRDALVKVIEANGGKIAGVNKNLTYLICNDKTSTSGKSKKAKDLGIKVITEEEFMKLI
;
A
#
# COMPACT_ATOMS: atom_id res chain seq x y z
N MET A 1 27.55 23.33 -15.95
CA MET A 1 26.18 23.89 -16.00
C MET A 1 25.62 23.99 -17.42
N ASN A 2 26.37 24.51 -18.40
CA ASN A 2 25.91 24.67 -19.79
C ASN A 2 25.58 23.37 -20.55
N ASN A 3 26.21 22.25 -20.22
CA ASN A 3 26.02 20.97 -20.93
C ASN A 3 24.66 20.30 -20.61
N LEU A 4 24.09 20.57 -19.40
CA LEU A 4 22.81 20.03 -18.98
C LEU A 4 21.64 20.80 -19.64
N LEU A 5 21.73 22.13 -19.67
CA LEU A 5 20.75 23.01 -20.32
C LEU A 5 20.67 22.74 -21.83
N ASN A 6 21.81 22.48 -22.48
CA ASN A 6 21.84 22.13 -23.89
C ASN A 6 21.23 20.75 -24.19
N LYS A 7 21.38 19.76 -23.28
CA LYS A 7 20.72 18.45 -23.41
C LYS A 7 19.20 18.52 -23.23
N ILE A 8 18.72 19.41 -22.38
CA ILE A 8 17.29 19.60 -22.11
C ILE A 8 16.64 20.34 -23.27
N ASN A 9 17.32 21.36 -23.81
CA ASN A 9 16.85 22.11 -25.00
C ASN A 9 16.87 21.28 -26.28
N SER A 10 17.63 20.19 -26.34
CA SER A 10 17.65 19.23 -27.45
C SER A 10 16.59 18.13 -27.32
N ASN A 11 15.82 18.11 -26.25
CA ASN A 11 14.76 17.11 -26.05
C ASN A 11 13.59 17.41 -26.98
N LYS A 12 13.39 16.57 -27.98
CA LYS A 12 12.35 16.70 -29.00
C LYS A 12 10.95 16.94 -28.42
N ALA A 13 10.63 16.31 -27.28
CA ALA A 13 9.36 16.48 -26.55
C ALA A 13 9.21 17.92 -26.00
N ALA A 14 10.27 18.52 -25.44
CA ALA A 14 10.24 19.89 -24.95
C ALA A 14 10.09 20.90 -26.10
N ALA A 15 10.71 20.64 -27.25
CA ALA A 15 10.56 21.45 -28.46
C ALA A 15 9.14 21.32 -29.06
N GLU A 16 8.55 20.14 -29.08
CA GLU A 16 7.18 19.90 -29.55
C GLU A 16 6.13 20.59 -28.65
N VAL A 17 6.31 20.57 -27.33
CA VAL A 17 5.43 21.27 -26.40
C VAL A 17 5.61 22.79 -26.50
N ALA A 18 6.84 23.29 -26.62
CA ALA A 18 7.11 24.71 -26.85
C ALA A 18 6.49 25.19 -28.17
N ALA A 19 6.57 24.41 -29.25
CA ALA A 19 5.94 24.70 -30.51
C ALA A 19 4.40 24.73 -30.43
N LYS A 20 3.80 23.85 -29.62
CA LYS A 20 2.36 23.74 -29.44
C LYS A 20 1.76 24.88 -28.61
N TYR A 21 2.48 25.36 -27.58
CA TYR A 21 1.98 26.32 -26.60
C TYR A 21 2.66 27.70 -26.68
N GLY A 22 3.58 27.90 -27.64
CA GLY A 22 4.18 29.21 -27.94
C GLY A 22 5.13 29.76 -26.86
N GLN A 23 5.51 28.97 -25.87
CA GLN A 23 6.42 29.39 -24.79
C GLN A 23 7.48 28.33 -24.53
N PRO A 24 8.75 28.74 -24.30
CA PRO A 24 9.79 27.79 -23.89
C PRO A 24 9.46 27.20 -22.51
N ILE A 25 9.54 25.86 -22.36
CA ILE A 25 9.41 25.20 -21.07
C ILE A 25 10.64 25.55 -20.23
N LEU A 26 10.47 26.40 -19.23
CA LEU A 26 11.50 26.69 -18.24
C LEU A 26 11.59 25.52 -17.25
N ILE A 27 12.63 24.71 -17.40
CA ILE A 27 12.91 23.65 -16.43
C ILE A 27 13.54 24.31 -15.21
N PRO A 28 12.92 24.19 -14.01
CA PRO A 28 13.46 24.78 -12.82
C PRO A 28 14.80 24.15 -12.44
N THR A 29 15.78 24.99 -12.13
CA THR A 29 17.11 24.55 -11.65
C THR A 29 17.17 24.47 -10.12
N ILE A 30 16.17 25.06 -9.44
CA ILE A 30 16.01 25.05 -7.99
C ILE A 30 14.63 24.54 -7.61
N CYS A 31 14.56 23.83 -6.50
CA CYS A 31 13.32 23.33 -5.95
C CYS A 31 12.40 24.51 -5.51
N PRO A 32 11.14 24.56 -5.92
CA PRO A 32 10.24 25.64 -5.52
C PRO A 32 9.93 25.63 -4.01
N ILE A 33 10.04 24.46 -3.36
CA ILE A 33 9.69 24.30 -1.94
C ILE A 33 10.88 24.64 -1.02
N CYS A 34 12.03 23.98 -1.21
CA CYS A 34 13.17 24.12 -0.29
C CYS A 34 14.33 24.93 -0.87
N LYS A 35 14.21 25.48 -2.08
CA LYS A 35 15.21 26.29 -2.79
C LYS A 35 16.57 25.61 -3.06
N MET A 36 16.70 24.33 -2.73
CA MET A 36 17.91 23.55 -3.05
C MET A 36 17.94 23.16 -4.53
N PRO A 37 19.11 22.85 -5.10
CA PRO A 37 19.23 22.43 -6.49
C PRO A 37 18.33 21.25 -6.83
N VAL A 38 17.89 21.19 -8.09
CA VAL A 38 17.25 20.01 -8.66
C VAL A 38 18.18 19.36 -9.68
N THR A 39 18.07 18.04 -9.82
CA THR A 39 18.83 17.24 -10.79
C THR A 39 17.86 16.43 -11.64
N ILE A 40 18.26 16.15 -12.86
CA ILE A 40 17.57 15.17 -13.70
C ILE A 40 18.14 13.79 -13.38
N THR A 41 17.29 12.91 -12.94
CA THR A 41 17.61 11.50 -12.72
C THR A 41 16.90 10.64 -13.74
N LYS A 42 17.57 9.63 -14.26
CA LYS A 42 16.96 8.67 -15.19
C LYS A 42 16.29 7.56 -14.38
N LYS A 43 14.97 7.47 -14.48
CA LYS A 43 14.20 6.38 -13.90
C LYS A 43 13.61 5.54 -15.04
N TYR A 44 14.14 4.33 -15.23
CA TYR A 44 13.87 3.51 -16.43
C TYR A 44 14.23 4.28 -17.72
N ASN A 45 13.30 4.41 -18.65
CA ASN A 45 13.45 5.17 -19.89
C ASN A 45 12.96 6.63 -19.78
N THR A 46 12.59 7.09 -18.58
CA THR A 46 12.06 8.42 -18.33
C THR A 46 13.04 9.26 -17.51
N GLU A 47 13.25 10.49 -17.92
CA GLU A 47 14.01 11.47 -17.17
C GLU A 47 13.07 12.20 -16.20
N VAL A 48 13.41 12.21 -14.91
CA VAL A 48 12.62 12.82 -13.85
C VAL A 48 13.43 13.90 -13.15
N LEU A 49 12.82 15.07 -13.00
CA LEU A 49 13.41 16.17 -12.24
C LEU A 49 13.23 15.92 -10.74
N MET A 50 14.32 15.86 -10.00
CA MET A 50 14.29 15.56 -8.57
C MET A 50 15.06 16.59 -7.75
N CYS A 51 14.49 17.02 -6.63
CA CYS A 51 15.18 17.81 -5.63
C CYS A 51 16.32 17.02 -5.00
N THR A 52 17.50 17.63 -4.84
CA THR A 52 18.66 16.99 -4.22
C THR A 52 18.54 16.88 -2.70
N ASN A 53 17.72 17.73 -2.07
CA ASN A 53 17.52 17.71 -0.62
C ASN A 53 16.71 16.49 -0.19
N PRO A 54 17.24 15.54 0.61
CA PRO A 54 16.49 14.42 1.15
C PRO A 54 15.36 14.88 2.09
N ASN A 55 15.58 15.97 2.83
CA ASN A 55 14.63 16.54 3.79
C ASN A 55 13.74 17.65 3.17
N CYS A 56 13.53 17.62 1.85
CA CYS A 56 12.61 18.54 1.21
C CYS A 56 11.17 18.29 1.70
N GLY A 57 10.46 19.37 2.10
CA GLY A 57 9.08 19.26 2.58
C GLY A 57 8.14 18.55 1.61
N ALA A 58 8.34 18.72 0.29
CA ALA A 58 7.57 17.98 -0.71
C ALA A 58 7.85 16.46 -0.68
N LYS A 59 9.08 16.04 -0.38
CA LYS A 59 9.41 14.62 -0.25
C LYS A 59 8.82 14.03 1.04
N ILE A 60 8.90 14.77 2.13
CA ILE A 60 8.29 14.38 3.43
C ILE A 60 6.78 14.26 3.25
N GLU A 61 6.13 15.27 2.66
CA GLU A 61 4.70 15.22 2.35
C GLU A 61 4.35 14.00 1.50
N GLY A 62 5.07 13.77 0.40
CA GLY A 62 4.83 12.61 -0.49
C GLY A 62 4.98 11.27 0.23
N LYS A 63 5.98 11.14 1.09
CA LYS A 63 6.23 9.95 1.90
C LYS A 63 5.10 9.70 2.91
N LEU A 64 4.65 10.75 3.60
CA LEU A 64 3.55 10.67 4.56
C LEU A 64 2.22 10.36 3.87
N LEU A 65 1.94 10.98 2.72
CA LEU A 65 0.74 10.68 1.92
C LEU A 65 0.72 9.22 1.42
N HIS A 66 1.88 8.68 1.01
CA HIS A 66 1.99 7.27 0.65
C HIS A 66 1.73 6.36 1.85
N PHE A 67 2.35 6.66 3.00
CA PHE A 67 2.23 5.87 4.23
C PHE A 67 0.78 5.84 4.77
N ILE A 68 0.09 6.97 4.75
CA ILE A 68 -1.27 7.13 5.28
C ILE A 68 -2.34 6.66 4.29
N GLY A 69 -2.08 6.76 2.99
CA GLY A 69 -3.04 6.51 1.93
C GLY A 69 -3.34 5.04 1.68
N ALA A 70 -4.10 4.77 0.62
CA ALA A 70 -4.60 3.44 0.26
C ALA A 70 -3.51 2.37 0.01
N HIS A 71 -2.29 2.79 -0.31
CA HIS A 71 -1.14 1.89 -0.48
C HIS A 71 -0.42 1.58 0.84
N GLY A 72 -0.77 2.27 1.92
CA GLY A 72 -0.18 2.13 3.25
C GLY A 72 -1.21 1.75 4.31
N LEU A 73 -1.38 2.63 5.32
CA LEU A 73 -2.29 2.39 6.44
C LEU A 73 -3.77 2.42 6.06
N ASP A 74 -4.11 3.06 4.93
CA ASP A 74 -5.49 3.24 4.42
C ASP A 74 -6.43 3.87 5.46
N ILE A 75 -5.99 4.99 6.04
CA ILE A 75 -6.76 5.69 7.08
C ILE A 75 -7.93 6.44 6.43
N GLU A 76 -9.14 5.94 6.65
CA GLU A 76 -10.36 6.61 6.17
C GLU A 76 -10.45 8.06 6.67
N SER A 77 -11.02 8.92 5.84
CA SER A 77 -11.23 10.34 6.14
C SER A 77 -9.96 11.19 6.32
N MET A 78 -8.75 10.63 6.19
CA MET A 78 -7.49 11.36 6.20
C MET A 78 -7.18 11.88 4.78
N SER A 79 -7.69 13.06 4.46
CA SER A 79 -7.47 13.69 3.15
C SER A 79 -6.05 14.24 2.99
N THR A 80 -5.63 14.46 1.74
CA THR A 80 -4.37 15.16 1.44
C THR A 80 -4.30 16.55 2.09
N ALA A 81 -5.44 17.27 2.16
CA ALA A 81 -5.51 18.58 2.83
C ALA A 81 -5.27 18.43 4.32
N THR A 82 -5.91 17.45 4.96
CA THR A 82 -5.70 17.15 6.39
C THR A 82 -4.23 16.85 6.68
N VAL A 83 -3.58 15.99 5.89
CA VAL A 83 -2.15 15.67 6.07
C VAL A 83 -1.28 16.93 5.96
N ARG A 84 -1.55 17.80 4.98
CA ARG A 84 -0.83 19.08 4.82
C ARG A 84 -1.01 20.00 6.00
N ASP A 85 -2.21 20.09 6.54
CA ASP A 85 -2.48 20.93 7.72
C ASP A 85 -1.75 20.40 8.95
N LEU A 86 -1.75 19.08 9.18
CA LEU A 86 -1.00 18.46 10.27
C LEU A 86 0.53 18.65 10.14
N ILE A 87 1.06 18.62 8.91
CA ILE A 87 2.46 18.93 8.64
C ILE A 87 2.77 20.40 8.97
N LYS A 88 1.91 21.35 8.57
CA LYS A 88 2.10 22.77 8.86
C LYS A 88 2.04 23.07 10.35
N LEU A 89 1.22 22.37 11.11
CA LEU A 89 1.11 22.48 12.56
C LEU A 89 2.30 21.81 13.29
N GLY A 90 3.15 21.09 12.58
CA GLY A 90 4.27 20.34 13.16
C GLY A 90 3.86 19.08 13.94
N TRP A 91 2.58 18.65 13.81
CA TRP A 91 2.08 17.44 14.49
C TRP A 91 2.38 16.16 13.72
N LEU A 92 2.72 16.28 12.44
CA LEU A 92 3.06 15.17 11.55
C LEU A 92 4.36 15.51 10.79
N THR A 93 5.48 15.05 11.31
CA THR A 93 6.81 15.31 10.75
C THR A 93 7.48 14.03 10.23
N LYS A 94 7.12 12.88 10.79
CA LYS A 94 7.55 11.52 10.41
C LYS A 94 6.39 10.54 10.52
N MET A 95 6.57 9.34 9.99
CA MET A 95 5.50 8.31 9.92
C MET A 95 4.94 7.95 11.30
N SER A 96 5.79 7.79 12.31
CA SER A 96 5.36 7.38 13.65
C SER A 96 4.53 8.44 14.40
N ASP A 97 4.56 9.73 13.97
CA ASP A 97 3.79 10.79 14.62
C ASP A 97 2.28 10.57 14.48
N ILE A 98 1.84 9.82 13.45
CA ILE A 98 0.43 9.49 13.22
C ILE A 98 -0.21 8.85 14.46
N PHE A 99 0.52 8.00 15.17
CA PHE A 99 0.03 7.30 16.36
C PHE A 99 -0.09 8.20 17.59
N ASN A 100 0.51 9.39 17.53
CA ASN A 100 0.50 10.38 18.60
C ASN A 100 -0.53 11.51 18.38
N LEU A 101 -1.22 11.54 17.23
CA LEU A 101 -2.19 12.59 16.90
C LEU A 101 -3.33 12.71 17.91
N LYS A 102 -3.66 11.63 18.62
CA LYS A 102 -4.63 11.67 19.73
C LYS A 102 -4.30 12.69 20.83
N ASN A 103 -3.01 13.01 21.00
CA ASN A 103 -2.55 13.99 22.00
C ASN A 103 -2.95 15.42 21.61
N HIS A 104 -3.22 15.68 20.33
CA HIS A 104 -3.63 16.95 19.79
C HIS A 104 -5.15 17.07 19.57
N ARG A 105 -5.94 16.06 19.98
CA ARG A 105 -7.39 16.02 19.73
C ARG A 105 -8.09 17.30 20.15
N THR A 106 -7.84 17.79 21.36
CA THR A 106 -8.49 18.99 21.91
C THR A 106 -8.18 20.24 21.09
N GLU A 107 -6.95 20.39 20.62
CA GLU A 107 -6.55 21.51 19.75
C GLU A 107 -7.15 21.34 18.36
N TRP A 108 -7.12 20.12 17.82
CA TRP A 108 -7.55 19.79 16.45
C TRP A 108 -9.04 20.08 16.22
N ILE A 109 -9.92 19.67 17.16
CA ILE A 109 -11.37 19.91 17.04
C ILE A 109 -11.73 21.40 17.03
N ASN A 110 -10.87 22.26 17.56
CA ASN A 110 -11.07 23.71 17.59
C ASN A 110 -10.51 24.44 16.35
N LEU A 111 -9.84 23.71 15.44
CA LEU A 111 -9.35 24.29 14.19
C LEU A 111 -10.50 24.51 13.21
N LYS A 112 -10.44 25.60 12.45
CA LYS A 112 -11.41 25.89 11.39
C LYS A 112 -11.43 24.77 10.35
N GLY A 113 -12.60 24.22 10.10
CA GLY A 113 -12.80 23.15 9.12
C GLY A 113 -12.73 21.73 9.70
N TYR A 114 -12.48 21.61 10.99
CA TYR A 114 -12.50 20.37 11.73
C TYR A 114 -13.60 20.39 12.80
N GLY A 115 -14.24 19.26 13.01
CA GLY A 115 -15.22 19.07 14.06
C GLY A 115 -14.95 17.78 14.81
N GLU A 116 -15.52 17.64 15.99
CA GLU A 116 -15.32 16.51 16.88
C GLU A 116 -15.50 15.15 16.15
N GLY A 117 -16.65 14.94 15.48
CA GLY A 117 -16.91 13.69 14.81
C GLY A 117 -15.97 13.39 13.64
N SER A 118 -15.44 14.39 12.93
CA SER A 118 -14.47 14.16 11.86
C SER A 118 -13.09 13.80 12.39
N VAL A 119 -12.67 14.46 13.47
CA VAL A 119 -11.38 14.19 14.11
C VAL A 119 -11.40 12.82 14.76
N ASP A 120 -12.46 12.48 15.49
CA ASP A 120 -12.61 11.17 16.14
C ASP A 120 -12.61 10.04 15.10
N LYS A 121 -13.31 10.19 14.00
CA LYS A 121 -13.30 9.19 12.91
C LYS A 121 -11.89 8.95 12.36
N ILE A 122 -11.10 10.00 12.20
CA ILE A 122 -9.71 9.87 11.75
C ILE A 122 -8.88 9.14 12.82
N LEU A 123 -8.99 9.54 14.09
CA LEU A 123 -8.21 8.95 15.18
C LEU A 123 -8.55 7.47 15.41
N GLU A 124 -9.83 7.11 15.33
CA GLU A 124 -10.30 5.71 15.41
C GLU A 124 -9.87 4.88 14.20
N GLY A 125 -9.70 5.53 13.03
CA GLY A 125 -9.21 4.89 11.81
C GLY A 125 -7.73 4.57 11.81
N ILE A 126 -6.93 5.05 12.78
CA ILE A 126 -5.50 4.75 12.86
C ILE A 126 -5.31 3.31 13.34
N PRO A 127 -4.77 2.41 12.50
CA PRO A 127 -4.68 1.00 12.84
C PRO A 127 -3.55 0.75 13.85
N THR A 128 -3.81 -0.11 14.83
CA THR A 128 -2.81 -0.61 15.78
C THR A 128 -2.37 -2.05 15.44
N SER A 129 -3.01 -2.67 14.46
CA SER A 129 -2.69 -4.03 14.01
C SER A 129 -2.84 -4.13 12.49
N LEU A 130 -1.80 -4.62 11.80
CA LEU A 130 -1.74 -4.72 10.34
C LEU A 130 -1.14 -6.04 9.89
N GLU A 131 -1.47 -6.44 8.67
CA GLU A 131 -0.78 -7.52 7.96
C GLU A 131 0.62 -7.06 7.56
N LEU A 132 1.59 -7.97 7.62
CA LEU A 132 2.99 -7.65 7.32
C LEU A 132 3.18 -7.02 5.93
N TRP A 133 2.44 -7.50 4.91
CA TRP A 133 2.54 -6.92 3.58
C TRP A 133 2.13 -5.45 3.52
N LYS A 134 1.14 -5.03 4.33
CA LYS A 134 0.74 -3.61 4.40
C LYS A 134 1.84 -2.76 5.02
N VAL A 135 2.52 -3.26 6.04
CA VAL A 135 3.67 -2.58 6.64
C VAL A 135 4.80 -2.43 5.63
N ILE A 136 5.12 -3.50 4.89
CA ILE A 136 6.16 -3.46 3.85
C ILE A 136 5.77 -2.49 2.72
N ALA A 137 4.52 -2.53 2.25
CA ALA A 137 4.03 -1.64 1.21
C ALA A 137 4.03 -0.18 1.67
N SER A 138 3.62 0.09 2.92
CA SER A 138 3.57 1.44 3.49
C SER A 138 4.94 2.10 3.64
N ALA A 139 6.01 1.30 3.72
CA ALA A 139 7.38 1.81 3.78
C ALA A 139 7.77 2.66 2.56
N GLY A 140 7.09 2.47 1.41
CA GLY A 140 7.39 3.21 0.19
C GLY A 140 8.72 2.80 -0.44
N ILE A 141 9.12 1.54 -0.30
CA ILE A 141 10.33 1.00 -0.91
C ILE A 141 10.17 1.09 -2.44
N PRO A 142 11.08 1.75 -3.17
CA PRO A 142 10.97 1.87 -4.61
C PRO A 142 10.86 0.50 -5.30
N ASN A 143 9.95 0.35 -6.26
CA ASN A 143 9.65 -0.89 -6.98
C ASN A 143 9.03 -2.02 -6.14
N VAL A 144 8.70 -1.77 -4.87
CA VAL A 144 7.97 -2.70 -4.02
C VAL A 144 6.53 -2.23 -3.90
N GLU A 145 5.69 -2.74 -4.78
CA GLU A 145 4.24 -2.52 -4.73
C GLU A 145 3.55 -3.68 -4.01
N LYS A 146 2.22 -3.64 -3.92
CA LYS A 146 1.41 -4.60 -3.17
C LYS A 146 1.79 -6.06 -3.42
N GLN A 147 1.97 -6.48 -4.69
CA GLN A 147 2.28 -7.88 -5.01
C GLN A 147 3.67 -8.30 -4.49
N THR A 148 4.66 -7.45 -4.66
CA THR A 148 6.01 -7.70 -4.12
C THR A 148 6.01 -7.67 -2.59
N ALA A 149 5.24 -6.77 -1.97
CA ALA A 149 5.09 -6.73 -0.52
C ALA A 149 4.42 -8.00 0.04
N ILE A 150 3.39 -8.53 -0.65
CA ILE A 150 2.77 -9.82 -0.30
C ILE A 150 3.78 -10.96 -0.40
N LEU A 151 4.56 -11.00 -1.49
CA LEU A 151 5.60 -12.03 -1.68
C LEU A 151 6.64 -12.00 -0.56
N LEU A 152 7.11 -10.80 -0.17
CA LEU A 152 8.04 -10.64 0.95
C LEU A 152 7.41 -11.04 2.29
N ALA A 153 6.15 -10.67 2.52
CA ALA A 153 5.43 -11.05 3.73
C ALA A 153 5.19 -12.56 3.81
N ASP A 154 4.90 -13.20 2.67
CA ASP A 154 4.73 -14.65 2.58
C ASP A 154 6.03 -15.42 2.82
N GLU A 155 7.18 -14.87 2.45
CA GLU A 155 8.49 -15.48 2.70
C GLU A 155 8.91 -15.34 4.15
N PHE A 156 8.88 -14.10 4.70
CA PHE A 156 9.51 -13.82 5.99
C PHE A 156 8.55 -13.91 7.18
N LYS A 157 7.23 -13.83 6.98
CA LYS A 157 6.17 -13.99 7.98
C LYS A 157 6.14 -12.95 9.11
N THR A 158 7.28 -12.45 9.56
CA THR A 158 7.39 -11.43 10.61
C THR A 158 8.28 -10.27 10.14
N TRP A 159 8.09 -9.10 10.76
CA TRP A 159 8.96 -7.95 10.51
C TRP A 159 10.40 -8.25 10.88
N ASP A 160 10.62 -8.88 12.04
CA ASP A 160 11.96 -9.20 12.53
C ASP A 160 12.69 -10.16 11.60
N ALA A 161 12.02 -11.21 11.09
CA ALA A 161 12.62 -12.12 10.11
C ALA A 161 12.99 -11.40 8.80
N PHE A 162 12.13 -10.50 8.32
CA PHE A 162 12.44 -9.68 7.15
C PHE A 162 13.64 -8.76 7.40
N ARG A 163 13.72 -8.09 8.54
CA ARG A 163 14.86 -7.24 8.91
C ARG A 163 16.15 -8.05 9.08
N GLN A 164 16.08 -9.23 9.69
CA GLN A 164 17.23 -10.14 9.80
C GLN A 164 17.72 -10.62 8.42
N ALA A 165 16.83 -10.89 7.49
CA ALA A 165 17.21 -11.24 6.13
C ALA A 165 18.04 -10.13 5.44
N ILE A 166 17.67 -8.85 5.67
CA ILE A 166 18.43 -7.71 5.14
C ILE A 166 19.82 -7.65 5.79
N VAL A 167 19.91 -7.76 7.11
CA VAL A 167 21.18 -7.76 7.85
C VAL A 167 22.10 -8.91 7.38
N ASN A 168 21.52 -10.10 7.18
CA ASN A 168 22.21 -11.30 6.73
C ASN A 168 22.49 -11.32 5.21
N LYS A 169 22.19 -10.22 4.49
CA LYS A 169 22.41 -10.09 3.04
C LYS A 169 21.71 -11.19 2.24
N TYR A 170 20.46 -11.51 2.60
CA TYR A 170 19.65 -12.47 1.88
C TYR A 170 19.55 -12.08 0.40
N ASP A 171 19.71 -13.06 -0.47
CA ASP A 171 19.58 -12.88 -1.91
C ASP A 171 18.08 -12.88 -2.31
N PHE A 172 17.48 -11.70 -2.37
CA PHE A 172 16.09 -11.49 -2.72
C PHE A 172 15.74 -11.91 -4.17
N THR A 173 16.75 -12.11 -5.04
CA THR A 173 16.49 -12.59 -6.41
C THR A 173 16.03 -14.05 -6.46
N LYS A 174 16.17 -14.80 -5.37
CA LYS A 174 15.63 -16.15 -5.21
C LYS A 174 14.10 -16.18 -5.17
N LEU A 175 13.47 -15.04 -4.83
CA LEU A 175 12.02 -14.91 -4.82
C LEU A 175 11.53 -14.65 -6.26
N ASN A 176 10.68 -15.53 -6.77
CA ASN A 176 10.16 -15.39 -8.12
C ASN A 176 9.37 -14.08 -8.27
N GLY A 177 9.77 -13.22 -9.21
CA GLY A 177 9.19 -11.89 -9.42
C GLY A 177 10.04 -10.74 -8.86
N ILE A 178 11.15 -11.00 -8.16
CA ILE A 178 12.09 -10.00 -7.69
C ILE A 178 13.37 -10.04 -8.54
N GLY A 179 13.55 -9.04 -9.41
CA GLY A 179 14.77 -8.88 -10.19
C GLY A 179 15.89 -8.17 -9.41
N CYS A 180 17.13 -8.20 -9.96
CA CYS A 180 18.32 -7.63 -9.33
C CYS A 180 18.15 -6.16 -8.89
N THR A 181 17.46 -5.34 -9.69
CA THR A 181 17.22 -3.93 -9.35
C THR A 181 16.36 -3.78 -8.10
N THR A 182 15.25 -4.51 -8.02
CA THR A 182 14.35 -4.49 -6.85
C THR A 182 15.03 -5.09 -5.62
N ALA A 183 15.75 -6.20 -5.78
CA ALA A 183 16.54 -6.83 -4.72
C ALA A 183 17.57 -5.86 -4.13
N SER A 184 18.30 -5.13 -4.97
CA SER A 184 19.27 -4.13 -4.53
C SER A 184 18.61 -2.98 -3.77
N VAL A 185 17.43 -2.53 -4.21
CA VAL A 185 16.68 -1.47 -3.51
C VAL A 185 16.20 -1.95 -2.14
N ILE A 186 15.64 -3.16 -2.05
CA ILE A 186 15.21 -3.75 -0.77
C ILE A 186 16.39 -3.85 0.20
N ALA A 187 17.54 -4.34 -0.26
CA ALA A 187 18.72 -4.54 0.58
C ALA A 187 19.32 -3.23 1.12
N ASN A 188 19.18 -2.11 0.40
CA ASN A 188 19.80 -0.83 0.73
C ASN A 188 18.82 0.25 1.20
N PHE A 189 17.55 -0.08 1.39
CA PHE A 189 16.55 0.88 1.85
C PHE A 189 16.75 1.24 3.33
N ASP A 190 16.48 2.50 3.67
CA ASP A 190 16.49 2.96 5.07
C ASP A 190 15.15 2.63 5.74
N TYR A 191 15.18 1.65 6.62
CA TYR A 191 14.00 1.16 7.35
C TYR A 191 13.76 1.86 8.69
N SER A 192 14.60 2.83 9.08
CA SER A 192 14.58 3.44 10.42
C SER A 192 13.21 3.99 10.82
N GLU A 193 12.50 4.66 9.89
CA GLU A 193 11.16 5.18 10.17
C GLU A 193 10.11 4.09 10.35
N ILE A 194 10.22 2.98 9.59
CA ILE A 194 9.29 1.86 9.75
C ILE A 194 9.61 1.07 11.02
N ASP A 195 10.88 0.91 11.38
CA ASP A 195 11.26 0.33 12.68
C ASP A 195 10.66 1.15 13.84
N ASP A 196 10.59 2.48 13.72
CA ASP A 196 9.88 3.34 14.67
C ASP A 196 8.35 3.10 14.67
N VAL A 197 7.74 2.94 13.50
CA VAL A 197 6.31 2.63 13.34
C VAL A 197 5.97 1.28 13.99
N MET A 198 6.85 0.30 13.90
CA MET A 198 6.65 -1.04 14.49
C MET A 198 6.52 -1.04 16.02
N LYS A 199 6.89 0.05 16.69
CA LYS A 199 6.65 0.23 18.14
C LYS A 199 5.17 0.44 18.48
N TYR A 200 4.36 0.82 17.51
CA TYR A 200 2.93 1.15 17.66
C TYR A 200 1.99 0.15 16.99
N ILE A 201 2.53 -0.72 16.14
CA ILE A 201 1.74 -1.68 15.34
C ILE A 201 2.13 -3.10 15.74
N THR A 202 1.12 -3.94 15.94
CA THR A 202 1.27 -5.39 16.00
C THR A 202 1.02 -6.00 14.62
N ILE A 203 1.87 -6.92 14.18
CA ILE A 203 1.60 -7.69 12.97
C ILE A 203 0.47 -8.68 13.29
N LYS A 204 -0.59 -8.62 12.48
CA LYS A 204 -1.62 -9.66 12.52
C LYS A 204 -0.97 -10.98 12.15
N GLU A 205 -1.06 -11.94 13.03
CA GLU A 205 -0.63 -13.30 12.71
C GLU A 205 -1.42 -13.76 11.48
N THR A 206 -0.73 -13.98 10.38
CA THR A 206 -1.29 -14.77 9.29
C THR A 206 -1.35 -16.19 9.84
N ILE A 207 -2.53 -16.71 10.08
CA ILE A 207 -2.69 -18.10 10.50
C ILE A 207 -2.17 -18.96 9.36
N ILE A 208 -0.90 -19.45 9.52
CA ILE A 208 -0.25 -20.34 8.58
C ILE A 208 -0.60 -21.75 9.02
N GLY A 209 -1.14 -22.55 8.11
CA GLY A 209 -1.56 -23.91 8.42
C GLY A 209 -3.02 -24.01 8.88
N GLY A 210 -3.85 -23.04 8.52
CA GLY A 210 -5.29 -23.18 8.62
C GLY A 210 -5.80 -24.30 7.69
N LYS A 211 -6.93 -24.92 8.01
CA LYS A 211 -7.52 -26.00 7.20
C LYS A 211 -7.84 -25.55 5.76
N LEU A 212 -7.90 -24.22 5.52
CA LEU A 212 -8.18 -23.61 4.21
C LEU A 212 -6.94 -23.03 3.53
N ASP A 213 -5.74 -23.40 3.99
CA ASP A 213 -4.50 -22.87 3.45
C ASP A 213 -4.38 -23.19 1.95
N ASN A 214 -3.93 -22.21 1.16
CA ASN A 214 -3.87 -22.28 -0.32
C ASN A 214 -5.23 -22.40 -1.02
N MET A 215 -6.36 -22.29 -0.32
CA MET A 215 -7.69 -22.30 -0.93
C MET A 215 -8.21 -20.88 -1.13
N SER A 216 -8.87 -20.65 -2.26
CA SER A 216 -9.51 -19.38 -2.59
C SER A 216 -11.01 -19.55 -2.76
N PHE A 217 -11.75 -18.58 -2.22
CA PHE A 217 -13.22 -18.64 -2.16
C PHE A 217 -13.84 -17.40 -2.79
N CYS A 218 -14.96 -17.59 -3.47
CA CYS A 218 -15.84 -16.52 -3.88
C CYS A 218 -17.23 -16.76 -3.28
N ILE A 219 -17.91 -15.71 -2.83
CA ILE A 219 -19.22 -15.82 -2.19
C ILE A 219 -20.27 -15.20 -3.11
N THR A 220 -21.37 -15.91 -3.32
CA THR A 220 -22.54 -15.42 -4.10
C THR A 220 -23.84 -15.92 -3.51
N GLY A 221 -24.94 -15.20 -3.76
CA GLY A 221 -26.26 -15.54 -3.22
C GLY A 221 -26.47 -15.11 -1.78
N SER A 222 -27.55 -15.59 -1.18
CA SER A 222 -27.94 -15.35 0.21
C SER A 222 -27.23 -16.31 1.14
N LEU A 223 -26.85 -15.84 2.33
CA LEU A 223 -26.26 -16.63 3.40
C LEU A 223 -27.34 -17.00 4.41
N HIS A 224 -27.22 -18.17 5.02
CA HIS A 224 -28.17 -18.70 6.01
C HIS A 224 -27.51 -18.90 7.40
N ASN A 225 -26.25 -19.33 7.42
CA ASN A 225 -25.54 -19.66 8.65
C ASN A 225 -24.65 -18.53 9.17
N PHE A 226 -24.40 -17.51 8.34
CA PHE A 226 -23.62 -16.33 8.70
C PHE A 226 -24.50 -15.07 8.62
N SER A 227 -24.32 -14.16 9.58
CA SER A 227 -25.09 -12.92 9.67
C SER A 227 -24.96 -12.02 8.44
N ASN A 228 -23.80 -12.04 7.80
CA ASN A 228 -23.49 -11.29 6.58
C ASN A 228 -22.23 -11.87 5.90
N ARG A 229 -21.90 -11.32 4.71
CA ARG A 229 -20.71 -11.77 3.96
C ARG A 229 -19.40 -11.51 4.68
N ASP A 230 -19.29 -10.41 5.42
CA ASP A 230 -18.07 -10.05 6.14
C ASP A 230 -17.77 -11.03 7.28
N ALA A 231 -18.84 -11.57 7.92
CA ALA A 231 -18.68 -12.61 8.93
C ALA A 231 -18.10 -13.89 8.33
N LEU A 232 -18.60 -14.33 7.17
CA LEU A 232 -18.08 -15.50 6.46
C LEU A 232 -16.64 -15.25 5.95
N VAL A 233 -16.35 -14.06 5.43
CA VAL A 233 -15.00 -13.65 5.01
C VAL A 233 -14.01 -13.78 6.17
N LYS A 234 -14.36 -13.25 7.34
CA LYS A 234 -13.51 -13.35 8.54
C LYS A 234 -13.22 -14.80 8.93
N VAL A 235 -14.20 -15.70 8.81
CA VAL A 235 -14.00 -17.12 9.10
C VAL A 235 -13.09 -17.80 8.08
N ILE A 236 -13.25 -17.47 6.80
CA ILE A 236 -12.37 -17.98 5.73
C ILE A 236 -10.93 -17.55 5.98
N GLU A 237 -10.71 -16.24 6.21
CA GLU A 237 -9.38 -15.67 6.45
C GLU A 237 -8.76 -16.18 7.75
N ALA A 238 -9.55 -16.31 8.82
CA ALA A 238 -9.12 -16.90 10.09
C ALA A 238 -8.67 -18.36 9.98
N ASN A 239 -9.07 -19.08 8.93
CA ASN A 239 -8.63 -20.44 8.63
C ASN A 239 -7.60 -20.54 7.48
N GLY A 240 -6.97 -19.41 7.10
CA GLY A 240 -5.92 -19.38 6.08
C GLY A 240 -6.41 -19.31 4.63
N GLY A 241 -7.73 -19.27 4.40
CA GLY A 241 -8.34 -19.14 3.08
C GLY A 241 -8.28 -17.70 2.54
N LYS A 242 -8.36 -17.53 1.22
CA LYS A 242 -8.32 -16.23 0.54
C LYS A 242 -9.62 -15.94 -0.19
N ILE A 243 -10.10 -14.69 -0.17
CA ILE A 243 -11.24 -14.26 -0.98
C ILE A 243 -10.75 -13.80 -2.35
N ALA A 244 -11.39 -14.30 -3.40
CA ALA A 244 -11.04 -13.97 -4.78
C ALA A 244 -12.29 -13.83 -5.67
N GLY A 245 -12.11 -13.20 -6.82
CA GLY A 245 -13.12 -13.20 -7.88
C GLY A 245 -13.17 -14.54 -8.63
N VAL A 246 -14.27 -14.80 -9.37
CA VAL A 246 -14.39 -16.03 -10.16
C VAL A 246 -13.42 -15.99 -11.34
N ASN A 247 -12.37 -16.80 -11.27
CA ASN A 247 -11.33 -17.01 -12.27
C ASN A 247 -10.84 -18.47 -12.23
N LYS A 248 -9.99 -18.88 -13.18
CA LYS A 248 -9.49 -20.27 -13.30
C LYS A 248 -8.77 -20.82 -12.05
N ASN A 249 -8.27 -19.93 -11.18
CA ASN A 249 -7.52 -20.32 -9.97
C ASN A 249 -8.39 -20.33 -8.72
N LEU A 250 -9.71 -20.09 -8.85
CA LEU A 250 -10.63 -20.14 -7.72
C LEU A 250 -10.87 -21.58 -7.30
N THR A 251 -10.70 -21.87 -6.01
CA THR A 251 -10.90 -23.22 -5.47
C THR A 251 -12.38 -23.56 -5.32
N TYR A 252 -13.15 -22.67 -4.69
CA TYR A 252 -14.55 -22.90 -4.42
C TYR A 252 -15.40 -21.64 -4.64
N LEU A 253 -16.61 -21.82 -5.17
CA LEU A 253 -17.68 -20.83 -5.11
C LEU A 253 -18.66 -21.23 -4.00
N ILE A 254 -18.79 -20.40 -2.96
CA ILE A 254 -19.78 -20.62 -1.90
C ILE A 254 -21.14 -20.05 -2.37
N CYS A 255 -22.11 -20.93 -2.51
CA CYS A 255 -23.48 -20.58 -2.92
C CYS A 255 -24.45 -21.64 -2.39
N ASN A 256 -25.42 -21.26 -1.55
CA ASN A 256 -26.43 -22.18 -1.02
C ASN A 256 -27.38 -22.69 -2.09
N ASP A 257 -27.68 -21.89 -3.10
CA ASP A 257 -28.47 -22.32 -4.27
C ASP A 257 -27.56 -22.81 -5.39
N LYS A 258 -27.35 -24.14 -5.47
CA LYS A 258 -26.57 -24.78 -6.55
C LYS A 258 -27.22 -24.66 -7.93
N THR A 259 -28.52 -24.30 -8.01
CA THR A 259 -29.21 -24.06 -9.23
C THR A 259 -29.15 -22.63 -9.73
N SER A 260 -28.54 -21.74 -8.92
CA SER A 260 -28.41 -20.32 -9.20
C SER A 260 -27.90 -20.03 -10.62
N THR A 261 -28.57 -19.12 -11.30
CA THR A 261 -28.21 -18.62 -12.63
C THR A 261 -27.45 -17.28 -12.57
N SER A 262 -26.97 -16.86 -11.39
CA SER A 262 -26.20 -15.62 -11.24
C SER A 262 -24.98 -15.61 -12.16
N GLY A 263 -24.50 -14.43 -12.55
CA GLY A 263 -23.31 -14.30 -13.41
C GLY A 263 -22.08 -15.00 -12.83
N LYS A 264 -21.90 -14.96 -11.50
CA LYS A 264 -20.82 -15.68 -10.81
C LYS A 264 -21.00 -17.20 -10.88
N SER A 265 -22.23 -17.70 -10.70
CA SER A 265 -22.54 -19.14 -10.77
C SER A 265 -22.36 -19.70 -12.17
N LYS A 266 -22.81 -18.97 -13.19
CA LYS A 266 -22.59 -19.35 -14.60
C LYS A 266 -21.10 -19.43 -14.91
N LYS A 267 -20.35 -18.36 -14.60
CA LYS A 267 -18.92 -18.31 -14.83
C LYS A 267 -18.14 -19.40 -14.10
N ALA A 268 -18.56 -19.74 -12.88
CA ALA A 268 -17.95 -20.84 -12.13
C ALA A 268 -18.18 -22.19 -12.79
N LYS A 269 -19.39 -22.46 -13.28
CA LYS A 269 -19.73 -23.67 -14.04
C LYS A 269 -18.92 -23.77 -15.34
N ASP A 270 -18.82 -22.68 -16.10
CA ASP A 270 -18.05 -22.63 -17.35
C ASP A 270 -16.55 -22.91 -17.13
N LEU A 271 -16.02 -22.52 -15.96
CA LEU A 271 -14.63 -22.73 -15.57
C LEU A 271 -14.41 -24.05 -14.82
N GLY A 272 -15.44 -24.88 -14.61
CA GLY A 272 -15.34 -26.15 -13.87
C GLY A 272 -15.07 -25.96 -12.36
N ILE A 273 -15.36 -24.79 -11.80
CA ILE A 273 -15.13 -24.49 -10.38
C ILE A 273 -16.21 -25.16 -9.53
N LYS A 274 -15.79 -25.83 -8.48
CA LYS A 274 -16.70 -26.53 -7.56
C LYS A 274 -17.53 -25.53 -6.76
N VAL A 275 -18.87 -25.65 -6.84
CA VAL A 275 -19.83 -24.88 -6.04
C VAL A 275 -20.15 -25.67 -4.78
N ILE A 276 -19.95 -25.02 -3.61
CA ILE A 276 -20.25 -25.60 -2.30
C ILE A 276 -21.26 -24.74 -1.54
N THR A 277 -22.06 -25.36 -0.65
CA THR A 277 -22.93 -24.65 0.28
C THR A 277 -22.17 -24.17 1.51
N GLU A 278 -22.80 -23.30 2.34
CA GLU A 278 -22.23 -22.94 3.65
C GLU A 278 -22.01 -24.16 4.56
N GLU A 279 -22.90 -25.15 4.52
CA GLU A 279 -22.75 -26.39 5.29
C GLU A 279 -21.55 -27.24 4.80
N GLU A 280 -21.36 -27.30 3.48
CA GLU A 280 -20.21 -27.98 2.90
C GLU A 280 -18.91 -27.22 3.25
N PHE A 281 -18.95 -25.89 3.26
CA PHE A 281 -17.83 -25.07 3.67
C PHE A 281 -17.48 -25.30 5.16
N MET A 282 -18.49 -25.33 6.06
CA MET A 282 -18.27 -25.59 7.49
C MET A 282 -17.61 -26.95 7.78
N LYS A 283 -17.71 -27.91 6.87
CA LYS A 283 -17.01 -29.20 6.99
C LYS A 283 -15.52 -29.14 6.58
N LEU A 284 -15.09 -28.03 5.96
CA LEU A 284 -13.69 -27.82 5.59
C LEU A 284 -12.87 -27.19 6.72
N ILE A 285 -13.53 -26.61 7.73
CA ILE A 285 -12.92 -25.89 8.87
C ILE A 285 -13.06 -26.63 10.24
#